data_53575a29b6ba445dbad39cb87ce9cda7
#
_entry.id   53575a29b6ba445dbad39cb87ce9cda7
#
_cell.length_a   1.000
_cell.length_b   1.000
_cell.length_c   1.000
_cell.angle_alpha   90.00
_cell.angle_beta   90.00
_cell.angle_gamma   90.00
#
_symmetry.space_group_name_H-M   'P 1'
#
loop_
_entity.id
_entity.type
_entity.pdbx_description
1 polymer ?
#
loop_
_entity_poly.entity_id
_entity_poly.type
_entity_poly.pdbx_seq_one_letter_code
_entity_poly.pdbx_strand_id
1 'polypeptide(L)'
;MADGALERETGDRKMSAAQKFDVIVAGAGISGLTTAWELHRGGHRVLVLEAQSRPGGAIGTTREAGALVESGPNSMLETSPLIAKLVGEVGLAGERVEANPAAKKRFILRGGRLIPVPTSPGAFFSTPLFSAGTKLGLLREPFIPRHSGASDETVAGFVRRRLGPEFLDYAINPFVAGVYAGDPERLSVKAAFPRLDDLEAKYGSLIRGAILGARERKRNPEKSKQTAAMMSFRDGMQSLTDAIAGRLPAVETGTRIVAYRREADGTFVVSVEGAAGVRELHARALVLAMPADATAAMVERHSRDAAETLRSVPYPPVASVVMVFGRDRVAHPLDGFGFLVPEKEKRRILGTIFSSTLFENRAPADRVVLTTFVGGTRQPELAMQDDASIVATVKAELGQLIGASGDPVAVRVSRWARAIPQYNVGHLDRVARVERLASEQPGLFFCANWRGGISVGDCIKSAYASAERISGFLGAG
;
A
#
# COMPACT_ATOMS: atom_id res chain seq x y z
N MET A 1 49.88 61.66 -13.95
CA MET A 1 49.97 61.17 -12.56
C MET A 1 48.61 61.25 -11.98
N ALA A 2 47.94 60.12 -11.90
CA ALA A 2 46.82 59.85 -11.01
C ALA A 2 46.57 58.33 -11.07
N ASP A 3 46.95 57.68 -10.00
CA ASP A 3 46.70 56.25 -9.71
C ASP A 3 45.21 55.98 -9.55
N GLY A 4 44.69 55.09 -10.33
CA GLY A 4 43.35 54.56 -10.17
C GLY A 4 43.42 53.16 -9.56
N ALA A 5 43.21 53.06 -8.24
CA ALA A 5 43.13 51.83 -7.52
C ALA A 5 41.86 51.02 -7.93
N LEU A 6 42.08 49.85 -8.48
CA LEU A 6 41.05 48.81 -8.67
C LEU A 6 40.68 48.20 -7.31
N GLU A 7 39.58 48.65 -6.72
CA GLU A 7 38.95 47.94 -5.62
C GLU A 7 38.33 46.63 -6.14
N ARG A 8 38.93 45.53 -5.71
CA ARG A 8 38.34 44.19 -5.88
C ARG A 8 37.21 44.03 -4.85
N GLU A 9 35.97 44.19 -5.30
CA GLU A 9 34.82 43.73 -4.55
C GLU A 9 34.86 42.20 -4.40
N THR A 10 35.42 41.74 -3.30
CA THR A 10 35.19 40.37 -2.80
C THR A 10 33.75 40.28 -2.31
N GLY A 11 32.88 39.80 -3.21
CA GLY A 11 31.50 39.48 -2.85
C GLY A 11 31.46 38.37 -1.82
N ASP A 12 31.42 38.73 -0.56
CA ASP A 12 31.04 37.87 0.56
C ASP A 12 29.57 37.48 0.36
N ARG A 13 29.32 36.37 -0.33
CA ARG A 13 28.04 35.69 -0.30
C ARG A 13 27.84 35.24 1.14
N LYS A 14 27.10 36.02 1.94
CA LYS A 14 26.58 35.63 3.23
C LYS A 14 25.88 34.26 3.03
N MET A 15 26.50 33.17 3.49
CA MET A 15 25.86 31.89 3.65
C MET A 15 24.63 32.11 4.50
N SER A 16 23.45 31.97 3.89
CA SER A 16 22.18 31.98 4.61
C SER A 16 22.28 31.06 5.81
N ALA A 17 21.90 31.54 6.99
CA ALA A 17 21.89 30.72 8.20
C ALA A 17 21.18 29.40 7.90
N ALA A 18 21.90 28.28 8.03
CA ALA A 18 21.41 26.97 7.63
C ALA A 18 20.06 26.70 8.34
N GLN A 19 19.02 26.45 7.57
CA GLN A 19 17.67 26.26 8.08
C GLN A 19 17.64 24.96 8.90
N LYS A 20 17.45 25.08 10.22
CA LYS A 20 17.48 23.95 11.15
C LYS A 20 16.06 23.44 11.44
N PHE A 21 15.88 22.12 11.33
CA PHE A 21 14.65 21.40 11.67
C PHE A 21 14.92 20.40 12.81
N ASP A 22 13.89 19.99 13.52
CA ASP A 22 14.02 18.84 14.41
C ASP A 22 14.02 17.55 13.59
N VAL A 23 13.16 17.49 12.57
CA VAL A 23 13.02 16.32 11.70
C VAL A 23 12.89 16.73 10.24
N ILE A 24 13.61 16.02 9.37
CA ILE A 24 13.38 16.02 7.93
C ILE A 24 12.79 14.66 7.54
N VAL A 25 11.66 14.67 6.83
CA VAL A 25 10.98 13.47 6.31
C VAL A 25 11.13 13.45 4.78
N ALA A 26 11.81 12.46 4.24
CA ALA A 26 12.00 12.26 2.81
C ALA A 26 10.93 11.32 2.25
N GLY A 27 10.01 11.88 1.46
CA GLY A 27 8.85 11.22 0.86
C GLY A 27 7.52 11.67 1.47
N ALA A 28 6.67 12.31 0.64
CA ALA A 28 5.33 12.75 0.99
C ALA A 28 4.24 11.73 0.61
N GLY A 29 4.54 10.43 0.67
CA GLY A 29 3.53 9.38 0.67
C GLY A 29 2.78 9.33 2.01
N ILE A 30 1.73 8.52 2.12
CA ILE A 30 0.89 8.44 3.33
C ILE A 30 1.70 8.14 4.59
N SER A 31 2.75 7.32 4.52
CA SER A 31 3.62 7.03 5.67
C SER A 31 4.38 8.27 6.15
N GLY A 32 5.05 8.98 5.22
CA GLY A 32 5.83 10.17 5.55
C GLY A 32 4.95 11.32 6.04
N LEU A 33 3.83 11.57 5.34
CA LEU A 33 2.87 12.61 5.73
C LEU A 33 2.27 12.36 7.12
N THR A 34 1.85 11.12 7.41
CA THR A 34 1.29 10.78 8.73
C THR A 34 2.35 10.90 9.84
N THR A 35 3.59 10.46 9.58
CA THR A 35 4.71 10.63 10.52
C THR A 35 4.99 12.10 10.79
N ALA A 36 5.06 12.92 9.74
CA ALA A 36 5.29 14.35 9.84
C ALA A 36 4.16 15.05 10.60
N TRP A 37 2.90 14.66 10.37
CA TRP A 37 1.73 15.20 11.05
C TRP A 37 1.78 14.95 12.55
N GLU A 38 2.02 13.72 12.99
CA GLU A 38 2.10 13.39 14.42
C GLU A 38 3.28 14.11 15.11
N LEU A 39 4.44 14.19 14.46
CA LEU A 39 5.59 14.93 14.97
C LEU A 39 5.31 16.43 15.08
N HIS A 40 4.67 17.02 14.07
CA HIS A 40 4.27 18.44 14.10
C HIS A 40 3.29 18.71 15.24
N ARG A 41 2.27 17.85 15.44
CA ARG A 41 1.34 17.94 16.57
C ARG A 41 2.04 17.78 17.92
N GLY A 42 3.12 17.03 17.98
CA GLY A 42 4.01 16.91 19.14
C GLY A 42 4.91 18.13 19.38
N GLY A 43 4.76 19.20 18.58
CA GLY A 43 5.52 20.46 18.74
C GLY A 43 6.88 20.49 18.06
N HIS A 44 7.23 19.46 17.25
CA HIS A 44 8.51 19.42 16.53
C HIS A 44 8.46 20.24 15.22
N ARG A 45 9.59 20.86 14.86
CA ARG A 45 9.78 21.56 13.58
C ARG A 45 10.10 20.52 12.49
N VAL A 46 9.10 20.23 11.67
CA VAL A 46 9.19 19.18 10.63
C VAL A 46 9.20 19.80 9.24
N LEU A 47 10.08 19.29 8.37
CA LEU A 47 10.07 19.52 6.94
C LEU A 47 9.81 18.21 6.21
N VAL A 48 8.87 18.20 5.27
CA VAL A 48 8.65 17.08 4.34
C VAL A 48 9.20 17.43 2.97
N LEU A 49 10.00 16.54 2.40
CA LEU A 49 10.57 16.63 1.06
C LEU A 49 9.92 15.61 0.13
N GLU A 50 9.46 16.04 -1.04
CA GLU A 50 8.85 15.18 -2.05
C GLU A 50 9.48 15.45 -3.43
N ALA A 51 9.98 14.39 -4.06
CA ALA A 51 10.62 14.49 -5.37
C ALA A 51 9.63 14.79 -6.52
N GLN A 52 8.37 14.35 -6.38
CA GLN A 52 7.33 14.63 -7.36
C GLN A 52 6.73 16.02 -7.16
N SER A 53 5.97 16.49 -8.15
CA SER A 53 5.30 17.79 -8.11
C SER A 53 4.07 17.85 -7.19
N ARG A 54 3.65 16.70 -6.63
CA ARG A 54 2.49 16.58 -5.73
C ARG A 54 2.80 15.63 -4.57
N PRO A 55 2.19 15.83 -3.38
CA PRO A 55 2.20 14.84 -2.32
C PRO A 55 1.29 13.65 -2.66
N GLY A 56 1.33 12.59 -1.83
CA GLY A 56 0.46 11.42 -1.90
C GLY A 56 1.13 10.13 -2.37
N GLY A 57 2.27 10.22 -3.06
CA GLY A 57 2.96 9.04 -3.59
C GLY A 57 2.06 8.22 -4.51
N ALA A 58 1.77 6.96 -4.13
CA ALA A 58 0.88 6.08 -4.91
C ALA A 58 -0.61 6.47 -4.83
N ILE A 59 -1.03 7.27 -3.85
CA ILE A 59 -2.40 7.77 -3.74
C ILE A 59 -2.57 8.93 -4.70
N GLY A 60 -3.50 8.81 -5.63
CA GLY A 60 -3.81 9.87 -6.59
C GLY A 60 -5.21 9.67 -7.15
N THR A 61 -5.94 10.77 -7.29
CA THR A 61 -7.32 10.79 -7.79
C THR A 61 -7.43 11.80 -8.93
N THR A 62 -8.12 11.43 -10.01
CA THR A 62 -8.45 12.31 -11.13
C THR A 62 -9.93 12.18 -11.49
N ARG A 63 -10.44 13.06 -12.34
CA ARG A 63 -11.79 12.95 -12.91
C ARG A 63 -11.71 12.79 -14.42
N GLU A 64 -12.37 11.77 -14.94
CA GLU A 64 -12.43 11.45 -16.35
C GLU A 64 -13.91 11.31 -16.77
N ALA A 65 -14.36 12.10 -17.71
CA ALA A 65 -15.76 12.11 -18.16
C ALA A 65 -16.80 12.19 -17.01
N GLY A 66 -16.51 12.98 -15.97
CA GLY A 66 -17.35 13.11 -14.77
C GLY A 66 -17.21 11.98 -13.76
N ALA A 67 -16.49 10.91 -14.08
CA ALA A 67 -16.19 9.81 -13.17
C ALA A 67 -14.93 10.08 -12.35
N LEU A 68 -14.90 9.59 -11.09
CA LEU A 68 -13.75 9.67 -10.22
C LEU A 68 -12.88 8.43 -10.42
N VAL A 69 -11.60 8.66 -10.70
CA VAL A 69 -10.61 7.64 -11.06
C VAL A 69 -9.46 7.66 -10.06
N GLU A 70 -9.23 6.53 -9.40
CA GLU A 70 -8.07 6.34 -8.52
C GLU A 70 -6.90 5.75 -9.31
N SER A 71 -5.72 6.33 -9.19
CA SER A 71 -4.52 5.81 -9.86
C SER A 71 -3.85 4.66 -9.09
N GLY A 72 -4.05 4.59 -7.78
CA GLY A 72 -3.49 3.59 -6.88
C GLY A 72 -4.55 2.98 -5.96
N PRO A 73 -4.43 3.13 -4.62
CA PRO A 73 -5.43 2.61 -3.69
C PRO A 73 -6.82 3.21 -3.91
N ASN A 74 -7.83 2.35 -4.09
CA ASN A 74 -9.22 2.77 -4.29
C ASN A 74 -9.98 3.05 -2.98
N SER A 75 -9.47 2.53 -1.89
CA SER A 75 -10.10 2.57 -0.57
C SER A 75 -9.09 2.23 0.52
N MET A 76 -9.49 2.42 1.77
CA MET A 76 -8.78 1.89 2.94
C MET A 76 -9.73 1.19 3.90
N LEU A 77 -9.18 0.29 4.72
CA LEU A 77 -9.90 -0.39 5.79
C LEU A 77 -9.59 0.29 7.13
N GLU A 78 -10.62 0.62 7.89
CA GLU A 78 -10.48 1.17 9.24
C GLU A 78 -10.19 0.06 10.25
N THR A 79 -8.96 -0.44 10.21
CA THR A 79 -8.50 -1.54 11.07
C THR A 79 -8.06 -1.07 12.46
N SER A 80 -7.83 0.23 12.66
CA SER A 80 -7.34 0.82 13.91
C SER A 80 -8.04 2.16 14.20
N PRO A 81 -8.30 2.49 15.48
CA PRO A 81 -8.79 3.80 15.89
C PRO A 81 -7.90 4.97 15.45
N LEU A 82 -6.60 4.71 15.22
CA LEU A 82 -5.65 5.71 14.72
C LEU A 82 -6.02 6.25 13.34
N ILE A 83 -6.71 5.45 12.52
CA ILE A 83 -7.17 5.88 11.20
C ILE A 83 -8.30 6.91 11.34
N ALA A 84 -9.31 6.62 12.17
CA ALA A 84 -10.39 7.55 12.46
C ALA A 84 -9.88 8.83 13.13
N LYS A 85 -8.91 8.70 14.05
CA LYS A 85 -8.22 9.82 14.69
C LYS A 85 -7.59 10.73 13.64
N LEU A 86 -6.74 10.20 12.75
CA LEU A 86 -6.09 10.97 11.69
C LEU A 86 -7.11 11.69 10.80
N VAL A 87 -8.13 10.96 10.30
CA VAL A 87 -9.18 11.51 9.44
C VAL A 87 -9.93 12.66 10.11
N GLY A 88 -10.23 12.54 11.41
CA GLY A 88 -10.86 13.60 12.20
C GLY A 88 -9.96 14.82 12.37
N GLU A 89 -8.71 14.61 12.74
CA GLU A 89 -7.73 15.67 12.98
C GLU A 89 -7.41 16.50 11.74
N VAL A 90 -7.40 15.86 10.56
CA VAL A 90 -7.22 16.58 9.30
C VAL A 90 -8.53 17.11 8.70
N GLY A 91 -9.64 17.07 9.46
CA GLY A 91 -10.91 17.69 9.09
C GLY A 91 -11.69 16.98 7.99
N LEU A 92 -11.43 15.67 7.77
CA LEU A 92 -12.08 14.89 6.72
C LEU A 92 -13.21 13.97 7.22
N ALA A 93 -13.63 14.09 8.49
CA ALA A 93 -14.67 13.22 9.03
C ALA A 93 -16.00 13.34 8.28
N GLY A 94 -16.37 14.55 7.82
CA GLY A 94 -17.58 14.80 7.03
C GLY A 94 -17.48 14.41 5.55
N GLU A 95 -16.27 14.18 5.05
CA GLU A 95 -16.01 13.79 3.66
C GLU A 95 -15.87 12.27 3.47
N ARG A 96 -15.94 11.54 4.58
CA ARG A 96 -15.83 10.09 4.59
C ARG A 96 -17.04 9.46 3.88
N VAL A 97 -16.76 8.50 3.00
CA VAL A 97 -17.77 7.67 2.32
C VAL A 97 -17.50 6.21 2.68
N GLU A 98 -18.48 5.54 3.25
CA GLU A 98 -18.39 4.10 3.53
C GLU A 98 -18.76 3.28 2.31
N ALA A 99 -18.22 2.06 2.24
CA ALA A 99 -18.57 1.15 1.16
C ALA A 99 -20.07 0.82 1.20
N ASN A 100 -20.70 0.88 0.04
CA ASN A 100 -22.12 0.60 -0.13
C ASN A 100 -22.46 -0.81 0.39
N PRO A 101 -23.46 -0.96 1.27
CA PRO A 101 -23.93 -2.27 1.72
C PRO A 101 -24.33 -3.22 0.59
N ALA A 102 -24.78 -2.72 -0.56
CA ALA A 102 -25.07 -3.52 -1.74
C ALA A 102 -23.82 -4.14 -2.38
N ALA A 103 -22.63 -3.57 -2.14
CA ALA A 103 -21.34 -4.09 -2.64
C ALA A 103 -20.73 -5.19 -1.76
N LYS A 104 -21.50 -5.85 -0.89
CA LYS A 104 -20.97 -6.90 0.02
C LYS A 104 -20.53 -8.16 -0.69
N LYS A 105 -21.15 -8.50 -1.84
CA LYS A 105 -20.76 -9.68 -2.61
C LYS A 105 -19.37 -9.47 -3.19
N ARG A 106 -18.53 -10.48 -3.07
CA ARG A 106 -17.24 -10.58 -3.74
C ARG A 106 -17.28 -11.83 -4.60
N PHE A 107 -16.77 -11.73 -5.81
CA PHE A 107 -16.83 -12.86 -6.73
C PHE A 107 -15.43 -13.41 -6.99
N ILE A 108 -15.36 -14.71 -7.24
CA ILE A 108 -14.17 -15.40 -7.74
C ILE A 108 -14.55 -16.08 -9.04
N LEU A 109 -13.72 -15.91 -10.05
CA LEU A 109 -13.89 -16.60 -11.32
C LEU A 109 -13.60 -18.10 -11.15
N ARG A 110 -14.52 -18.95 -11.59
CA ARG A 110 -14.33 -20.41 -11.68
C ARG A 110 -15.08 -20.97 -12.87
N GLY A 111 -14.34 -21.63 -13.78
CA GLY A 111 -14.91 -22.22 -14.98
C GLY A 111 -15.65 -21.19 -15.85
N GLY A 112 -15.10 -19.99 -16.00
CA GLY A 112 -15.69 -18.92 -16.78
C GLY A 112 -16.90 -18.21 -16.14
N ARG A 113 -17.28 -18.52 -14.88
CA ARG A 113 -18.40 -17.94 -14.17
C ARG A 113 -17.95 -17.20 -12.90
N LEU A 114 -18.57 -16.07 -12.63
CA LEU A 114 -18.35 -15.32 -11.38
C LEU A 114 -19.19 -15.94 -10.25
N ILE A 115 -18.51 -16.57 -9.29
CA ILE A 115 -19.14 -17.27 -8.17
C ILE A 115 -18.96 -16.41 -6.92
N PRO A 116 -20.05 -16.09 -6.18
CA PRO A 116 -19.95 -15.31 -4.97
C PRO A 116 -19.21 -16.09 -3.87
N VAL A 117 -18.30 -15.38 -3.18
CA VAL A 117 -17.57 -15.92 -2.02
C VAL A 117 -18.57 -16.16 -0.89
N PRO A 118 -18.58 -17.36 -0.27
CA PRO A 118 -19.50 -17.67 0.81
C PRO A 118 -19.18 -16.84 2.06
N THR A 119 -20.20 -16.23 2.67
CA THR A 119 -20.09 -15.38 3.87
C THR A 119 -20.64 -16.03 5.14
N SER A 120 -21.20 -17.25 5.03
CA SER A 120 -21.70 -18.01 6.15
C SER A 120 -21.35 -19.51 6.03
N PRO A 121 -21.37 -20.29 7.10
CA PRO A 121 -21.14 -21.74 7.05
C PRO A 121 -22.09 -22.46 6.08
N GLY A 122 -23.40 -22.13 6.09
CA GLY A 122 -24.36 -22.72 5.16
C GLY A 122 -24.03 -22.41 3.70
N ALA A 123 -23.71 -21.14 3.39
CA ALA A 123 -23.26 -20.72 2.06
C ALA A 123 -21.96 -21.42 1.65
N PHE A 124 -21.04 -21.70 2.59
CA PHE A 124 -19.82 -22.43 2.32
C PHE A 124 -20.10 -23.88 1.89
N PHE A 125 -21.03 -24.57 2.52
CA PHE A 125 -21.36 -25.95 2.12
C PHE A 125 -22.12 -26.02 0.80
N SER A 126 -22.92 -25.02 0.45
CA SER A 126 -23.70 -24.97 -0.79
C SER A 126 -22.95 -24.40 -2.00
N THR A 127 -21.86 -23.60 -1.79
CA THR A 127 -21.14 -22.96 -2.90
C THR A 127 -20.52 -23.96 -3.87
N PRO A 128 -20.58 -23.72 -5.20
CA PRO A 128 -19.81 -24.48 -6.18
C PRO A 128 -18.32 -24.06 -6.24
N LEU A 129 -17.90 -23.10 -5.42
CA LEU A 129 -16.51 -22.60 -5.40
C LEU A 129 -15.52 -23.69 -4.94
N PHE A 130 -15.97 -24.66 -4.15
CA PHE A 130 -15.14 -25.76 -3.65
C PHE A 130 -15.83 -27.10 -3.83
N SER A 131 -15.04 -28.14 -4.14
CA SER A 131 -15.51 -29.52 -4.22
C SER A 131 -15.97 -30.04 -2.86
N ALA A 132 -16.80 -31.10 -2.86
CA ALA A 132 -17.21 -31.77 -1.63
C ALA A 132 -16.00 -32.31 -0.84
N GLY A 133 -14.99 -32.84 -1.54
CA GLY A 133 -13.76 -33.33 -0.92
C GLY A 133 -13.01 -32.23 -0.14
N THR A 134 -12.88 -31.04 -0.69
CA THR A 134 -12.27 -29.89 0.00
C THR A 134 -13.08 -29.46 1.21
N LYS A 135 -14.40 -29.38 1.09
CA LYS A 135 -15.28 -29.03 2.20
C LYS A 135 -15.17 -30.03 3.37
N LEU A 136 -15.13 -31.31 3.09
CA LEU A 136 -14.93 -32.36 4.08
C LEU A 136 -13.50 -32.34 4.65
N GLY A 137 -12.51 -32.08 3.79
CA GLY A 137 -11.11 -31.96 4.19
C GLY A 137 -10.86 -30.93 5.28
N LEU A 138 -11.62 -29.82 5.29
CA LEU A 138 -11.52 -28.78 6.32
C LEU A 138 -11.86 -29.29 7.73
N LEU A 139 -12.66 -30.34 7.87
CA LEU A 139 -12.95 -30.96 9.18
C LEU A 139 -11.71 -31.59 9.82
N ARG A 140 -10.68 -31.89 9.03
CA ARG A 140 -9.40 -32.43 9.52
C ARG A 140 -8.44 -31.34 9.97
N GLU A 141 -8.68 -30.05 9.61
CA GLU A 141 -7.76 -28.95 9.92
C GLU A 141 -7.41 -28.87 11.42
N PRO A 142 -8.32 -29.03 12.39
CA PRO A 142 -7.99 -28.98 13.82
C PRO A 142 -7.00 -30.06 14.29
N PHE A 143 -6.80 -31.11 13.52
CA PHE A 143 -5.93 -32.25 13.86
C PHE A 143 -4.59 -32.23 13.11
N ILE A 144 -4.40 -31.26 12.20
CA ILE A 144 -3.14 -31.11 11.46
C ILE A 144 -2.07 -30.57 12.41
N PRO A 145 -0.88 -31.19 12.49
CA PRO A 145 0.20 -30.70 13.33
C PRO A 145 0.63 -29.27 12.96
N ARG A 146 1.11 -28.54 13.95
CA ARG A 146 1.76 -27.25 13.73
C ARG A 146 3.00 -27.45 12.85
N HIS A 147 3.35 -26.40 12.12
CA HIS A 147 4.64 -26.35 11.45
C HIS A 147 5.75 -26.39 12.51
N SER A 148 6.59 -27.43 12.47
CA SER A 148 7.66 -27.65 13.47
C SER A 148 9.00 -27.04 13.07
N GLY A 149 9.09 -26.44 11.86
CA GLY A 149 10.31 -25.85 11.34
C GLY A 149 10.59 -24.46 11.93
N ALA A 150 11.86 -24.19 12.23
CA ALA A 150 12.33 -22.84 12.55
C ALA A 150 12.33 -21.91 11.32
N SER A 151 12.12 -22.48 10.12
CA SER A 151 12.12 -21.75 8.85
C SER A 151 10.80 -21.05 8.60
N ASP A 152 10.89 -19.86 7.99
CA ASP A 152 9.74 -19.10 7.49
C ASP A 152 9.00 -19.89 6.41
N GLU A 153 7.68 -20.07 6.55
CA GLU A 153 6.84 -20.87 5.65
C GLU A 153 6.19 -19.97 4.58
N THR A 154 6.05 -20.46 3.34
CA THR A 154 5.30 -19.76 2.30
C THR A 154 3.79 -19.81 2.57
N VAL A 155 3.06 -18.79 2.11
CA VAL A 155 1.59 -18.77 2.18
C VAL A 155 1.00 -20.01 1.49
N ALA A 156 1.54 -20.42 0.35
CA ALA A 156 1.08 -21.60 -0.37
C ALA A 156 1.34 -22.89 0.41
N GLY A 157 2.52 -23.05 0.99
CA GLY A 157 2.87 -24.20 1.84
C GLY A 157 1.91 -24.32 3.03
N PHE A 158 1.74 -23.21 3.75
CA PHE A 158 0.83 -23.11 4.88
C PHE A 158 -0.62 -23.49 4.50
N VAL A 159 -1.13 -22.92 3.42
CA VAL A 159 -2.52 -23.16 2.97
C VAL A 159 -2.72 -24.58 2.46
N ARG A 160 -1.78 -25.14 1.65
CA ARG A 160 -1.86 -26.53 1.21
C ARG A 160 -1.92 -27.50 2.37
N ARG A 161 -1.06 -27.28 3.37
CA ARG A 161 -1.01 -28.12 4.57
C ARG A 161 -2.27 -28.04 5.40
N ARG A 162 -2.82 -26.83 5.61
CA ARG A 162 -3.96 -26.59 6.51
C ARG A 162 -5.33 -26.75 5.84
N LEU A 163 -5.47 -26.24 4.62
CA LEU A 163 -6.79 -26.07 3.97
C LEU A 163 -6.90 -26.86 2.65
N GLY A 164 -5.79 -27.35 2.15
CA GLY A 164 -5.72 -28.11 0.91
C GLY A 164 -5.51 -27.27 -0.36
N PRO A 165 -5.15 -27.93 -1.48
CA PRO A 165 -4.74 -27.27 -2.72
C PRO A 165 -5.87 -26.48 -3.39
N GLU A 166 -7.10 -26.95 -3.39
CA GLU A 166 -8.21 -26.24 -4.03
C GLU A 166 -8.54 -24.94 -3.31
N PHE A 167 -8.36 -24.88 -2.00
CA PHE A 167 -8.50 -23.65 -1.22
C PHE A 167 -7.40 -22.64 -1.55
N LEU A 168 -6.18 -23.13 -1.81
CA LEU A 168 -5.10 -22.30 -2.33
C LEU A 168 -5.49 -21.73 -3.69
N ASP A 169 -5.92 -22.57 -4.64
CA ASP A 169 -6.20 -22.18 -6.01
C ASP A 169 -7.32 -21.13 -6.13
N TYR A 170 -8.43 -21.31 -5.39
CA TYR A 170 -9.66 -20.53 -5.58
C TYR A 170 -9.98 -19.55 -4.46
N ALA A 171 -9.22 -19.52 -3.36
CA ALA A 171 -9.40 -18.52 -2.32
C ALA A 171 -8.14 -17.67 -2.12
N ILE A 172 -7.02 -18.31 -1.82
CA ILE A 172 -5.81 -17.59 -1.38
C ILE A 172 -5.02 -17.04 -2.57
N ASN A 173 -4.85 -17.80 -3.64
CA ASN A 173 -4.14 -17.35 -4.83
C ASN A 173 -4.78 -16.09 -5.45
N PRO A 174 -6.11 -16.03 -5.74
CA PRO A 174 -6.73 -14.80 -6.22
C PRO A 174 -6.71 -13.67 -5.20
N PHE A 175 -6.82 -13.96 -3.91
CA PHE A 175 -6.73 -12.95 -2.85
C PHE A 175 -5.32 -12.32 -2.79
N VAL A 176 -4.27 -13.13 -2.82
CA VAL A 176 -2.88 -12.66 -2.86
C VAL A 176 -2.63 -11.82 -4.13
N ALA A 177 -3.14 -12.27 -5.27
CA ALA A 177 -3.03 -11.51 -6.51
C ALA A 177 -3.75 -10.14 -6.42
N GLY A 178 -4.93 -10.10 -5.81
CA GLY A 178 -5.71 -8.86 -5.68
C GLY A 178 -5.15 -7.87 -4.65
N VAL A 179 -4.47 -8.35 -3.60
CA VAL A 179 -3.95 -7.50 -2.51
C VAL A 179 -2.47 -7.16 -2.68
N TYR A 180 -1.66 -8.15 -3.07
CA TYR A 180 -0.21 -8.00 -3.22
C TYR A 180 0.24 -7.90 -4.68
N ALA A 181 -0.63 -8.24 -5.65
CA ALA A 181 -0.24 -8.59 -7.01
C ALA A 181 0.91 -9.61 -7.00
N GLY A 182 0.90 -10.50 -6.00
CA GLY A 182 2.00 -11.37 -5.58
C GLY A 182 1.77 -12.83 -5.93
N ASP A 183 2.72 -13.64 -5.46
CA ASP A 183 2.75 -15.09 -5.62
C ASP A 183 2.73 -15.76 -4.23
N PRO A 184 1.69 -16.54 -3.88
CA PRO A 184 1.62 -17.23 -2.60
C PRO A 184 2.72 -18.28 -2.40
N GLU A 185 3.36 -18.77 -3.48
CA GLU A 185 4.51 -19.68 -3.40
C GLU A 185 5.78 -19.01 -2.88
N ARG A 186 5.83 -17.69 -2.87
CA ARG A 186 6.99 -16.90 -2.47
C ARG A 186 6.76 -16.06 -1.24
N LEU A 187 5.51 -15.59 -1.02
CA LEU A 187 5.17 -14.77 0.14
C LEU A 187 5.30 -15.54 1.45
N SER A 188 5.90 -14.93 2.46
CA SER A 188 5.96 -15.42 3.82
C SER A 188 4.60 -15.31 4.51
N VAL A 189 4.12 -16.39 5.13
CA VAL A 189 2.89 -16.30 5.93
C VAL A 189 3.08 -15.38 7.13
N LYS A 190 4.23 -15.46 7.78
CA LYS A 190 4.58 -14.66 8.96
C LYS A 190 4.67 -13.15 8.65
N ALA A 191 5.26 -12.79 7.52
CA ALA A 191 5.43 -11.39 7.14
C ALA A 191 4.15 -10.80 6.49
N ALA A 192 3.47 -11.54 5.60
CA ALA A 192 2.33 -11.04 4.84
C ALA A 192 0.99 -11.25 5.57
N PHE A 193 0.86 -12.32 6.35
CA PHE A 193 -0.38 -12.70 7.06
C PHE A 193 -0.13 -13.08 8.52
N PRO A 194 0.50 -12.22 9.34
CA PRO A 194 0.92 -12.56 10.71
C PRO A 194 -0.21 -13.11 11.57
N ARG A 195 -1.45 -12.70 11.33
CA ARG A 195 -2.62 -13.25 12.05
C ARG A 195 -2.86 -14.73 11.79
N LEU A 196 -2.54 -15.25 10.61
CA LEU A 196 -2.66 -16.69 10.32
C LEU A 196 -1.58 -17.47 11.06
N ASP A 197 -0.36 -16.94 11.07
CA ASP A 197 0.76 -17.47 11.84
C ASP A 197 0.45 -17.49 13.33
N ASP A 198 -0.04 -16.39 13.90
CA ASP A 198 -0.46 -16.26 15.30
C ASP A 198 -1.54 -17.25 15.69
N LEU A 199 -2.55 -17.48 14.82
CA LEU A 199 -3.61 -18.44 15.08
C LEU A 199 -3.07 -19.87 15.17
N GLU A 200 -2.16 -20.24 14.29
CA GLU A 200 -1.50 -21.54 14.36
C GLU A 200 -0.58 -21.63 15.59
N ALA A 201 0.24 -20.60 15.83
CA ALA A 201 1.16 -20.56 16.96
C ALA A 201 0.42 -20.66 18.31
N LYS A 202 -0.68 -19.94 18.47
CA LYS A 202 -1.42 -19.88 19.75
C LYS A 202 -2.36 -21.07 19.96
N TYR A 203 -3.13 -21.44 18.92
CA TYR A 203 -4.23 -22.41 19.06
C TYR A 203 -3.95 -23.76 18.38
N GLY A 204 -2.88 -23.87 17.60
CA GLY A 204 -2.53 -25.06 16.82
C GLY A 204 -3.41 -25.30 15.60
N SER A 205 -4.40 -24.43 15.35
CA SER A 205 -5.39 -24.59 14.29
C SER A 205 -6.05 -23.26 13.97
N LEU A 206 -6.35 -23.03 12.71
CA LEU A 206 -7.09 -21.86 12.24
C LEU A 206 -8.55 -21.92 12.73
N ILE A 207 -9.19 -23.10 12.67
CA ILE A 207 -10.58 -23.29 13.09
C ILE A 207 -10.72 -23.12 14.60
N ARG A 208 -9.85 -23.77 15.40
CA ARG A 208 -9.83 -23.59 16.85
C ARG A 208 -9.57 -22.13 17.22
N GLY A 209 -8.60 -21.49 16.58
CA GLY A 209 -8.28 -20.09 16.78
C GLY A 209 -9.42 -19.15 16.38
N ALA A 210 -10.17 -19.47 15.30
CA ALA A 210 -11.36 -18.72 14.93
C ALA A 210 -12.46 -18.78 16.00
N ILE A 211 -12.65 -19.91 16.64
CA ILE A 211 -13.68 -20.12 17.68
C ILE A 211 -13.21 -19.57 19.03
N LEU A 212 -12.08 -20.04 19.54
CA LEU A 212 -11.58 -19.69 20.87
C LEU A 212 -11.11 -18.24 20.98
N GLY A 213 -10.46 -17.72 19.95
CA GLY A 213 -10.02 -16.34 19.89
C GLY A 213 -11.14 -15.29 19.68
N ALA A 214 -12.41 -15.72 19.51
CA ALA A 214 -13.51 -14.80 19.27
C ALA A 214 -13.75 -13.80 20.42
N ARG A 215 -13.59 -14.25 21.67
CA ARG A 215 -13.75 -13.38 22.86
C ARG A 215 -12.64 -12.34 22.99
N GLU A 216 -11.40 -12.73 22.71
CA GLU A 216 -10.25 -11.80 22.74
C GLU A 216 -10.37 -10.75 21.64
N ARG A 217 -10.77 -11.15 20.42
CA ARG A 217 -10.99 -10.22 19.30
C ARG A 217 -12.05 -9.16 19.60
N LYS A 218 -13.09 -9.49 20.37
CA LYS A 218 -14.11 -8.49 20.78
C LYS A 218 -13.57 -7.43 21.74
N ARG A 219 -12.49 -7.73 22.46
CA ARG A 219 -11.85 -6.80 23.42
C ARG A 219 -10.73 -5.97 22.78
N ASN A 220 -10.25 -6.37 21.62
CA ASN A 220 -9.18 -5.65 20.92
C ASN A 220 -9.79 -4.46 20.15
N PRO A 221 -9.30 -3.21 20.36
CA PRO A 221 -9.74 -2.04 19.61
C PRO A 221 -9.37 -2.13 18.12
N GLU A 222 -8.36 -2.94 17.76
CA GLU A 222 -8.03 -3.21 16.36
C GLU A 222 -8.99 -4.23 15.73
N LYS A 223 -9.60 -3.82 14.63
CA LYS A 223 -10.53 -4.68 13.87
C LYS A 223 -9.74 -5.55 12.88
N SER A 224 -10.24 -6.75 12.61
CA SER A 224 -9.69 -7.56 11.53
C SER A 224 -9.98 -6.93 10.16
N LYS A 225 -9.11 -7.17 9.17
CA LYS A 225 -9.35 -6.71 7.78
C LYS A 225 -10.67 -7.25 7.19
N GLN A 226 -11.23 -8.31 7.76
CA GLN A 226 -12.51 -8.89 7.35
C GLN A 226 -13.73 -8.16 7.93
N THR A 227 -13.59 -7.56 9.11
CA THR A 227 -14.68 -6.89 9.85
C THR A 227 -14.56 -5.38 9.88
N ALA A 228 -13.40 -4.84 9.48
CA ALA A 228 -13.16 -3.42 9.42
C ALA A 228 -14.04 -2.76 8.34
N ALA A 229 -14.58 -1.58 8.65
CA ALA A 229 -15.28 -0.76 7.68
C ALA A 229 -14.34 -0.38 6.53
N MET A 230 -14.81 -0.53 5.31
CA MET A 230 -14.11 -0.04 4.13
C MET A 230 -14.60 1.37 3.83
N MET A 231 -13.67 2.28 3.61
CA MET A 231 -13.99 3.68 3.39
C MET A 231 -13.11 4.31 2.30
N SER A 232 -13.61 5.40 1.79
CA SER A 232 -12.91 6.34 0.91
C SER A 232 -13.40 7.76 1.25
N PHE A 233 -13.11 8.75 0.41
CA PHE A 233 -13.58 10.12 0.58
C PHE A 233 -14.43 10.55 -0.63
N ARG A 234 -15.27 11.57 -0.44
CA ARG A 234 -16.18 12.10 -1.46
C ARG A 234 -15.45 12.46 -2.76
N ASP A 235 -14.30 13.10 -2.66
CA ASP A 235 -13.44 13.48 -3.80
C ASP A 235 -12.24 12.54 -4.01
N GLY A 236 -12.31 11.33 -3.46
CA GLY A 236 -11.32 10.28 -3.67
C GLY A 236 -10.25 10.20 -2.59
N MET A 237 -9.40 9.19 -2.71
CA MET A 237 -8.38 8.88 -1.71
C MET A 237 -7.32 9.97 -1.56
N GLN A 238 -7.05 10.75 -2.62
CA GLN A 238 -6.07 11.83 -2.58
C GLN A 238 -6.44 12.92 -1.58
N SER A 239 -7.73 13.12 -1.30
CA SER A 239 -8.20 14.08 -0.29
C SER A 239 -7.50 13.91 1.06
N LEU A 240 -7.17 12.67 1.46
CA LEU A 240 -6.46 12.41 2.71
C LEU A 240 -5.04 12.97 2.71
N THR A 241 -4.29 12.69 1.66
CA THR A 241 -2.89 13.14 1.55
C THR A 241 -2.79 14.65 1.36
N ASP A 242 -3.71 15.24 0.61
CA ASP A 242 -3.77 16.69 0.42
C ASP A 242 -4.16 17.42 1.72
N ALA A 243 -5.11 16.87 2.48
CA ALA A 243 -5.51 17.43 3.75
C ALA A 243 -4.39 17.38 4.80
N ILE A 244 -3.59 16.31 4.84
CA ILE A 244 -2.43 16.22 5.72
C ILE A 244 -1.36 17.23 5.27
N ALA A 245 -1.00 17.23 3.98
CA ALA A 245 0.02 18.12 3.44
C ALA A 245 -0.34 19.61 3.63
N GLY A 246 -1.61 19.98 3.40
CA GLY A 246 -2.09 21.35 3.55
C GLY A 246 -2.11 21.86 5.00
N ARG A 247 -1.98 20.99 6.00
CA ARG A 247 -1.90 21.35 7.41
C ARG A 247 -0.49 21.34 7.98
N LEU A 248 0.45 20.79 7.25
CA LEU A 248 1.86 20.81 7.64
C LEU A 248 2.49 22.17 7.29
N PRO A 249 3.32 22.73 8.17
CA PRO A 249 3.90 24.07 7.97
C PRO A 249 4.93 24.11 6.83
N ALA A 250 5.54 22.97 6.50
CA ALA A 250 6.60 22.88 5.48
C ALA A 250 6.55 21.53 4.73
N VAL A 251 6.03 21.58 3.49
CA VAL A 251 6.07 20.50 2.52
C VAL A 251 6.64 21.05 1.22
N GLU A 252 7.80 20.55 0.82
CA GLU A 252 8.47 20.96 -0.43
C GLU A 252 8.33 19.85 -1.47
N THR A 253 7.52 20.08 -2.49
CA THR A 253 7.40 19.24 -3.68
C THR A 253 8.41 19.62 -4.75
N GLY A 254 8.69 18.71 -5.70
CA GLY A 254 9.74 18.93 -6.70
C GLY A 254 11.14 19.03 -6.08
N THR A 255 11.31 18.57 -4.83
CA THR A 255 12.57 18.65 -4.08
C THR A 255 13.01 17.24 -3.66
N ARG A 256 14.10 16.78 -4.26
CA ARG A 256 14.63 15.44 -4.05
C ARG A 256 15.79 15.46 -3.06
N ILE A 257 15.78 14.55 -2.08
CA ILE A 257 16.99 14.24 -1.32
C ILE A 257 17.99 13.53 -2.22
N VAL A 258 19.25 13.97 -2.21
CA VAL A 258 20.32 13.39 -3.04
C VAL A 258 21.43 12.74 -2.22
N ALA A 259 21.65 13.21 -1.01
CA ALA A 259 22.59 12.61 -0.06
C ALA A 259 22.28 13.05 1.38
N TYR A 260 22.82 12.34 2.34
CA TYR A 260 22.91 12.83 3.71
C TYR A 260 24.26 12.44 4.33
N ARG A 261 24.66 13.16 5.37
CA ARG A 261 25.77 12.81 6.26
C ARG A 261 25.37 13.14 7.70
N ARG A 262 25.99 12.49 8.65
CA ARG A 262 25.80 12.74 10.06
C ARG A 262 27.08 13.36 10.64
N GLU A 263 26.95 14.54 11.25
CA GLU A 263 28.06 15.24 11.89
C GLU A 263 28.40 14.64 13.24
N ALA A 264 29.55 15.03 13.80
CA ALA A 264 30.04 14.53 15.09
C ALA A 264 29.09 14.89 16.26
N ASP A 265 28.36 15.99 16.16
CA ASP A 265 27.35 16.42 17.15
C ASP A 265 26.03 15.68 17.02
N GLY A 266 25.91 14.75 16.05
CA GLY A 266 24.72 13.98 15.78
C GLY A 266 23.75 14.61 14.79
N THR A 267 24.00 15.84 14.33
CA THR A 267 23.16 16.54 13.35
C THR A 267 23.24 15.87 11.98
N PHE A 268 22.11 15.66 11.33
CA PHE A 268 22.04 15.27 9.92
C PHE A 268 22.14 16.48 9.03
N VAL A 269 23.08 16.48 8.09
CA VAL A 269 23.15 17.42 6.97
C VAL A 269 22.62 16.71 5.73
N VAL A 270 21.52 17.23 5.21
CA VAL A 270 20.75 16.63 4.12
C VAL A 270 20.90 17.48 2.88
N SER A 271 21.55 16.94 1.85
CA SER A 271 21.67 17.59 0.54
C SER A 271 20.39 17.34 -0.27
N VAL A 272 19.78 18.41 -0.74
CA VAL A 272 18.54 18.35 -1.52
C VAL A 272 18.71 19.08 -2.86
N GLU A 273 18.03 18.61 -3.88
CA GLU A 273 18.00 19.19 -5.22
C GLU A 273 16.56 19.57 -5.57
N GLY A 274 16.33 20.82 -5.91
CA GLY A 274 15.05 21.37 -6.35
C GLY A 274 15.24 22.38 -7.47
N ALA A 275 14.20 23.14 -7.81
CA ALA A 275 14.25 24.14 -8.89
C ALA A 275 15.33 25.22 -8.68
N ALA A 276 15.68 25.54 -7.44
CA ALA A 276 16.72 26.51 -7.09
C ALA A 276 18.15 25.90 -7.06
N GLY A 277 18.32 24.65 -7.48
CA GLY A 277 19.57 23.91 -7.43
C GLY A 277 19.76 23.10 -6.15
N VAL A 278 21.03 22.75 -5.87
CA VAL A 278 21.40 21.94 -4.70
C VAL A 278 21.65 22.83 -3.49
N ARG A 279 21.11 22.42 -2.32
CA ARG A 279 21.33 23.09 -1.02
C ARG A 279 21.40 22.08 0.11
N GLU A 280 21.91 22.51 1.26
CA GLU A 280 21.99 21.71 2.47
C GLU A 280 20.98 22.17 3.51
N LEU A 281 20.37 21.19 4.19
CA LEU A 281 19.44 21.36 5.29
C LEU A 281 19.95 20.59 6.49
N HIS A 282 19.61 21.06 7.70
CA HIS A 282 20.09 20.46 8.93
C HIS A 282 18.91 19.97 9.77
N ALA A 283 19.04 18.75 10.37
CA ALA A 283 18.03 18.20 11.27
C ALA A 283 18.66 17.32 12.34
N ARG A 284 17.97 17.19 13.48
CA ARG A 284 18.34 16.23 14.54
C ARG A 284 17.96 14.79 14.17
N ALA A 285 16.90 14.62 13.38
CA ALA A 285 16.46 13.32 12.89
C ALA A 285 16.13 13.35 11.39
N LEU A 286 16.42 12.22 10.71
CA LEU A 286 16.10 11.98 9.31
C LEU A 286 15.19 10.76 9.18
N VAL A 287 14.04 10.92 8.52
CA VAL A 287 13.10 9.84 8.25
C VAL A 287 13.11 9.54 6.75
N LEU A 288 13.50 8.33 6.35
CA LEU A 288 13.41 7.87 4.98
C LEU A 288 12.07 7.13 4.78
N ALA A 289 11.09 7.85 4.20
CA ALA A 289 9.72 7.37 3.95
C ALA A 289 9.49 7.05 2.46
N MET A 290 10.49 6.48 1.81
CA MET A 290 10.56 6.21 0.39
C MET A 290 10.45 4.72 0.07
N PRO A 291 10.15 4.32 -1.21
CA PRO A 291 10.28 2.94 -1.67
C PRO A 291 11.67 2.36 -1.40
N ALA A 292 11.78 1.03 -1.32
CA ALA A 292 13.02 0.36 -0.91
C ALA A 292 14.23 0.69 -1.81
N ASP A 293 14.02 0.81 -3.11
CA ASP A 293 15.08 1.15 -4.08
C ASP A 293 15.59 2.60 -3.91
N ALA A 294 14.67 3.55 -3.71
CA ALA A 294 15.04 4.93 -3.43
C ALA A 294 15.77 5.04 -2.07
N THR A 295 15.30 4.30 -1.05
CA THR A 295 15.99 4.21 0.24
C THR A 295 17.37 3.58 0.08
N ALA A 296 17.51 2.53 -0.75
CA ALA A 296 18.79 1.88 -1.03
C ALA A 296 19.83 2.86 -1.58
N ALA A 297 19.41 3.70 -2.54
CA ALA A 297 20.30 4.72 -3.12
C ALA A 297 20.80 5.71 -2.06
N MET A 298 19.96 6.06 -1.08
CA MET A 298 20.35 6.97 0.00
C MET A 298 21.32 6.35 1.00
N VAL A 299 21.14 5.07 1.34
CA VAL A 299 21.94 4.42 2.37
C VAL A 299 23.21 3.76 1.85
N GLU A 300 23.40 3.65 0.53
CA GLU A 300 24.50 2.88 -0.08
C GLU A 300 25.89 3.34 0.38
N ARG A 301 26.10 4.65 0.53
CA ARG A 301 27.38 5.20 1.00
C ARG A 301 27.63 4.95 2.50
N HIS A 302 26.60 4.59 3.24
CA HIS A 302 26.67 4.34 4.68
C HIS A 302 26.70 2.85 5.01
N SER A 303 25.97 2.03 4.25
CA SER A 303 25.93 0.58 4.38
C SER A 303 25.57 -0.08 3.06
N ARG A 304 26.56 -0.69 2.42
CA ARG A 304 26.34 -1.47 1.19
C ARG A 304 25.43 -2.67 1.46
N ASP A 305 25.57 -3.34 2.60
CA ASP A 305 24.72 -4.48 2.99
C ASP A 305 23.23 -4.07 3.12
N ALA A 306 22.97 -2.92 3.76
CA ALA A 306 21.60 -2.40 3.86
C ALA A 306 21.02 -2.02 2.47
N ALA A 307 21.85 -1.41 1.60
CA ALA A 307 21.40 -1.04 0.25
C ALA A 307 21.11 -2.28 -0.62
N GLU A 308 21.98 -3.28 -0.62
CA GLU A 308 21.75 -4.55 -1.33
C GLU A 308 20.52 -5.29 -0.79
N THR A 309 20.35 -5.29 0.53
CA THR A 309 19.16 -5.87 1.18
C THR A 309 17.88 -5.17 0.74
N LEU A 310 17.83 -3.85 0.69
CA LEU A 310 16.69 -3.08 0.21
C LEU A 310 16.39 -3.34 -1.28
N ARG A 311 17.42 -3.41 -2.13
CA ARG A 311 17.25 -3.75 -3.56
C ARG A 311 16.73 -5.18 -3.76
N SER A 312 16.97 -6.08 -2.82
CA SER A 312 16.46 -7.45 -2.88
C SER A 312 14.96 -7.57 -2.59
N VAL A 313 14.28 -6.51 -2.14
CA VAL A 313 12.82 -6.48 -1.97
C VAL A 313 12.15 -6.38 -3.34
N PRO A 314 11.43 -7.42 -3.80
CA PRO A 314 10.83 -7.39 -5.13
C PRO A 314 9.60 -6.45 -5.18
N TYR A 315 9.45 -5.75 -6.29
CA TYR A 315 8.28 -4.92 -6.61
C TYR A 315 7.82 -5.26 -8.02
N PRO A 316 6.86 -6.16 -8.21
CA PRO A 316 6.35 -6.48 -9.54
C PRO A 316 5.61 -5.28 -10.14
N PRO A 317 5.65 -5.10 -11.47
CA PRO A 317 4.89 -4.06 -12.13
C PRO A 317 3.39 -4.40 -12.15
N VAL A 318 2.56 -3.36 -12.00
CA VAL A 318 1.09 -3.44 -12.10
C VAL A 318 0.58 -2.27 -12.93
N ALA A 319 -0.37 -2.54 -13.81
CA ALA A 319 -1.19 -1.53 -14.44
C ALA A 319 -2.61 -1.55 -13.86
N SER A 320 -3.10 -0.39 -13.45
CA SER A 320 -4.49 -0.15 -13.12
C SER A 320 -5.17 0.48 -14.33
N VAL A 321 -6.15 -0.21 -14.88
CA VAL A 321 -6.91 0.24 -16.05
C VAL A 321 -8.33 0.56 -15.61
N VAL A 322 -8.66 1.84 -15.60
CA VAL A 322 -10.02 2.30 -15.28
C VAL A 322 -10.77 2.57 -16.58
N MET A 323 -11.91 1.93 -16.73
CA MET A 323 -12.82 2.13 -17.86
C MET A 323 -14.17 2.63 -17.36
N VAL A 324 -14.66 3.68 -18.01
CA VAL A 324 -16.00 4.24 -17.78
C VAL A 324 -16.90 3.81 -18.93
N PHE A 325 -17.95 3.07 -18.63
CA PHE A 325 -18.95 2.64 -19.61
C PHE A 325 -20.31 3.28 -19.32
N GLY A 326 -21.17 3.40 -20.34
CA GLY A 326 -22.60 3.54 -20.11
C GLY A 326 -23.13 2.33 -19.32
N ARG A 327 -24.06 2.53 -18.40
CA ARG A 327 -24.61 1.42 -17.60
C ARG A 327 -25.28 0.35 -18.48
N ASP A 328 -25.92 0.76 -19.57
CA ASP A 328 -26.56 -0.10 -20.58
C ASP A 328 -25.56 -0.97 -21.37
N ARG A 329 -24.29 -0.62 -21.34
CA ARG A 329 -23.21 -1.34 -22.04
C ARG A 329 -22.60 -2.49 -21.25
N VAL A 330 -23.04 -2.74 -20.02
CA VAL A 330 -22.51 -3.81 -19.16
C VAL A 330 -23.68 -4.72 -18.74
N ALA A 331 -23.67 -5.96 -19.22
CA ALA A 331 -24.77 -6.91 -18.96
C ALA A 331 -24.83 -7.36 -17.50
N HIS A 332 -23.69 -7.52 -16.82
CA HIS A 332 -23.63 -7.92 -15.41
C HIS A 332 -24.29 -6.84 -14.53
N PRO A 333 -25.09 -7.22 -13.50
CA PRO A 333 -25.76 -6.25 -12.60
C PRO A 333 -24.80 -5.39 -11.78
N LEU A 334 -23.51 -5.77 -11.66
CA LEU A 334 -22.48 -5.13 -10.85
C LEU A 334 -22.86 -5.03 -9.36
N ASP A 335 -23.62 -6.01 -8.85
CA ASP A 335 -24.20 -6.07 -7.51
C ASP A 335 -23.21 -6.58 -6.43
N GLY A 336 -21.98 -6.07 -6.48
CA GLY A 336 -20.91 -6.50 -5.59
C GLY A 336 -19.70 -5.56 -5.59
N PHE A 337 -18.67 -5.96 -4.84
CA PHE A 337 -17.38 -5.29 -4.78
C PHE A 337 -16.62 -5.38 -6.12
N GLY A 338 -16.73 -6.53 -6.77
CA GLY A 338 -15.96 -6.90 -7.93
C GLY A 338 -15.57 -8.37 -7.89
N PHE A 339 -14.64 -8.76 -8.72
CA PHE A 339 -14.18 -10.15 -8.82
C PHE A 339 -12.67 -10.27 -8.87
N LEU A 340 -12.18 -11.41 -8.39
CA LEU A 340 -10.79 -11.83 -8.47
C LEU A 340 -10.65 -13.02 -9.42
N VAL A 341 -9.49 -13.09 -10.08
CA VAL A 341 -9.19 -14.10 -11.08
C VAL A 341 -8.09 -15.03 -10.55
N PRO A 342 -8.41 -16.31 -10.28
CA PRO A 342 -7.42 -17.32 -9.95
C PRO A 342 -6.45 -17.55 -11.13
N GLU A 343 -5.19 -17.83 -10.82
CA GLU A 343 -4.17 -18.17 -11.82
C GLU A 343 -4.58 -19.38 -12.67
N LYS A 344 -5.27 -20.34 -12.04
CA LYS A 344 -5.79 -21.56 -12.68
C LYS A 344 -6.76 -21.29 -13.85
N GLU A 345 -7.43 -20.14 -13.85
CA GLU A 345 -8.33 -19.70 -14.91
C GLU A 345 -7.59 -19.15 -16.15
N LYS A 346 -6.26 -18.95 -16.07
CA LYS A 346 -5.35 -18.54 -17.17
C LYS A 346 -5.80 -17.26 -17.90
N ARG A 347 -6.32 -16.30 -17.17
CA ARG A 347 -6.74 -14.98 -17.70
C ARG A 347 -5.61 -13.97 -17.64
N ARG A 348 -5.77 -12.88 -18.36
CA ARG A 348 -4.77 -11.82 -18.50
C ARG A 348 -4.97 -10.64 -17.52
N ILE A 349 -5.92 -10.77 -16.59
CA ILE A 349 -6.21 -9.78 -15.53
C ILE A 349 -6.13 -10.44 -14.16
N LEU A 350 -5.85 -9.64 -13.13
CA LEU A 350 -5.83 -10.11 -11.73
C LEU A 350 -7.23 -10.04 -11.08
N GLY A 351 -8.05 -9.11 -11.53
CA GLY A 351 -9.39 -8.87 -11.04
C GLY A 351 -9.90 -7.48 -11.40
N THR A 352 -11.16 -7.23 -11.09
CA THR A 352 -11.83 -5.94 -11.39
C THR A 352 -12.66 -5.50 -10.19
N ILE A 353 -12.54 -4.25 -9.79
CA ILE A 353 -13.38 -3.58 -8.79
C ILE A 353 -14.53 -2.88 -9.52
N PHE A 354 -15.76 -3.02 -9.04
CA PHE A 354 -16.93 -2.28 -9.49
C PHE A 354 -17.00 -0.95 -8.72
N SER A 355 -16.11 -0.02 -9.09
CA SER A 355 -15.81 1.17 -8.29
C SER A 355 -17.03 2.06 -8.07
N SER A 356 -17.91 2.20 -9.07
CA SER A 356 -19.16 2.97 -8.96
C SER A 356 -20.24 2.29 -8.10
N THR A 357 -20.18 0.96 -7.93
CA THR A 357 -21.05 0.23 -7.00
C THR A 357 -20.53 0.32 -5.58
N LEU A 358 -19.20 0.31 -5.45
CA LEU A 358 -18.53 0.25 -4.15
C LEU A 358 -18.70 1.54 -3.34
N PHE A 359 -18.62 2.70 -4.00
CA PHE A 359 -18.79 4.00 -3.35
C PHE A 359 -19.73 4.90 -4.14
N GLU A 360 -20.48 5.71 -3.43
CA GLU A 360 -21.27 6.79 -4.02
C GLU A 360 -20.36 7.84 -4.69
N ASN A 361 -20.93 8.63 -5.59
CA ASN A 361 -20.25 9.74 -6.29
C ASN A 361 -19.02 9.35 -7.14
N ARG A 362 -18.89 8.07 -7.52
CA ARG A 362 -17.80 7.62 -8.41
C ARG A 362 -18.09 7.86 -9.88
N ALA A 363 -19.37 7.92 -10.28
CA ALA A 363 -19.79 8.19 -11.66
C ALA A 363 -21.16 8.89 -11.68
N PRO A 364 -21.51 9.57 -12.79
CA PRO A 364 -22.89 9.91 -13.11
C PRO A 364 -23.80 8.67 -13.10
N ALA A 365 -25.10 8.86 -12.85
CA ALA A 365 -26.05 7.75 -12.66
C ALA A 365 -26.20 6.81 -13.87
N ASP A 366 -25.97 7.34 -15.08
CA ASP A 366 -26.03 6.60 -16.36
C ASP A 366 -24.72 5.86 -16.68
N ARG A 367 -23.70 5.93 -15.82
CA ARG A 367 -22.36 5.39 -16.06
C ARG A 367 -21.89 4.47 -14.96
N VAL A 368 -20.94 3.60 -15.31
CA VAL A 368 -20.26 2.70 -14.37
C VAL A 368 -18.76 2.81 -14.54
N VAL A 369 -18.04 2.69 -13.41
CA VAL A 369 -16.58 2.71 -13.35
C VAL A 369 -16.08 1.32 -12.97
N LEU A 370 -15.23 0.77 -13.80
CA LEU A 370 -14.57 -0.53 -13.61
C LEU A 370 -13.08 -0.31 -13.51
N THR A 371 -12.49 -0.71 -12.38
CA THR A 371 -11.03 -0.65 -12.17
C THR A 371 -10.45 -2.05 -12.25
N THR A 372 -9.68 -2.32 -13.30
CA THR A 372 -9.10 -3.64 -13.58
C THR A 372 -7.59 -3.60 -13.41
N PHE A 373 -7.04 -4.65 -12.79
CA PHE A 373 -5.61 -4.77 -12.53
C PHE A 373 -4.97 -5.83 -13.43
N VAL A 374 -3.79 -5.47 -13.99
CA VAL A 374 -3.02 -6.29 -14.93
C VAL A 374 -1.58 -6.39 -14.46
N GLY A 375 -0.93 -7.52 -14.70
CA GLY A 375 0.49 -7.73 -14.37
C GLY A 375 0.72 -8.48 -13.06
N GLY A 376 1.44 -7.84 -12.12
CA GLY A 376 1.87 -8.50 -10.90
C GLY A 376 2.96 -9.54 -11.14
N THR A 377 3.20 -10.42 -10.17
CA THR A 377 4.21 -11.49 -10.29
C THR A 377 3.85 -12.55 -11.31
N ARG A 378 2.56 -12.68 -11.66
CA ARG A 378 2.09 -13.70 -12.63
C ARG A 378 2.48 -13.38 -14.07
N GLN A 379 2.28 -12.13 -14.49
CA GLN A 379 2.41 -11.69 -15.88
C GLN A 379 2.96 -10.26 -15.91
N PRO A 380 4.17 -10.01 -15.36
CA PRO A 380 4.73 -8.67 -15.23
C PRO A 380 4.86 -7.95 -16.59
N GLU A 381 5.10 -8.69 -17.67
CA GLU A 381 5.22 -8.18 -19.03
C GLU A 381 3.93 -7.51 -19.53
N LEU A 382 2.76 -7.97 -19.07
CA LEU A 382 1.48 -7.36 -19.49
C LEU A 382 1.32 -5.93 -18.97
N ALA A 383 1.77 -5.65 -17.73
CA ALA A 383 1.70 -4.31 -17.16
C ALA A 383 2.62 -3.30 -17.87
N MET A 384 3.62 -3.80 -18.59
CA MET A 384 4.63 -2.98 -19.26
C MET A 384 4.36 -2.78 -20.77
N GLN A 385 3.29 -3.37 -21.29
CA GLN A 385 2.83 -3.14 -22.67
C GLN A 385 2.38 -1.68 -22.85
N ASP A 386 2.26 -1.25 -24.11
CA ASP A 386 1.68 0.04 -24.45
C ASP A 386 0.19 0.14 -24.02
N ASP A 387 -0.31 1.36 -23.89
CA ASP A 387 -1.67 1.59 -23.39
C ASP A 387 -2.74 0.97 -24.28
N ALA A 388 -2.58 1.00 -25.60
CA ALA A 388 -3.56 0.43 -26.53
C ALA A 388 -3.67 -1.10 -26.36
N SER A 389 -2.54 -1.79 -26.22
CA SER A 389 -2.48 -3.24 -25.98
C SER A 389 -3.10 -3.64 -24.64
N ILE A 390 -2.80 -2.90 -23.56
CA ILE A 390 -3.39 -3.15 -22.23
C ILE A 390 -4.90 -2.90 -22.26
N VAL A 391 -5.35 -1.80 -22.86
CA VAL A 391 -6.77 -1.45 -23.00
C VAL A 391 -7.52 -2.51 -23.79
N ALA A 392 -6.99 -2.95 -24.95
CA ALA A 392 -7.59 -4.01 -25.75
C ALA A 392 -7.72 -5.32 -24.95
N THR A 393 -6.68 -5.68 -24.19
CA THR A 393 -6.71 -6.86 -23.31
C THR A 393 -7.81 -6.76 -22.26
N VAL A 394 -7.87 -5.65 -21.52
CA VAL A 394 -8.87 -5.46 -20.46
C VAL A 394 -10.29 -5.41 -21.04
N LYS A 395 -10.49 -4.73 -22.17
CA LYS A 395 -11.79 -4.65 -22.85
C LYS A 395 -12.27 -6.07 -23.26
N ALA A 396 -11.40 -6.89 -23.81
CA ALA A 396 -11.73 -8.27 -24.18
C ALA A 396 -12.10 -9.14 -22.96
N GLU A 397 -11.35 -9.04 -21.87
CA GLU A 397 -11.63 -9.77 -20.62
C GLU A 397 -12.97 -9.32 -19.99
N LEU A 398 -13.22 -8.02 -19.90
CA LEU A 398 -14.50 -7.49 -19.39
C LEU A 398 -15.68 -7.88 -20.27
N GLY A 399 -15.49 -7.90 -21.60
CA GLY A 399 -16.50 -8.40 -22.53
C GLY A 399 -16.90 -9.85 -22.25
N GLN A 400 -15.92 -10.73 -22.05
CA GLN A 400 -16.16 -12.16 -21.79
C GLN A 400 -16.74 -12.43 -20.39
N LEU A 401 -16.29 -11.69 -19.36
CA LEU A 401 -16.60 -12.01 -17.95
C LEU A 401 -17.86 -11.32 -17.44
N ILE A 402 -18.13 -10.11 -17.89
CA ILE A 402 -19.26 -9.30 -17.40
C ILE A 402 -20.13 -8.72 -18.52
N GLY A 403 -19.89 -9.10 -19.77
CA GLY A 403 -20.68 -8.66 -20.92
C GLY A 403 -20.54 -7.16 -21.17
N ALA A 404 -19.36 -6.57 -20.93
CA ALA A 404 -19.09 -5.19 -21.32
C ALA A 404 -18.98 -5.08 -22.84
N SER A 405 -19.67 -4.15 -23.47
CA SER A 405 -19.78 -4.02 -24.93
C SER A 405 -19.58 -2.58 -25.41
N GLY A 406 -19.20 -2.43 -26.66
CA GLY A 406 -18.91 -1.11 -27.24
C GLY A 406 -17.61 -0.51 -26.72
N ASP A 407 -17.43 0.79 -26.94
CA ASP A 407 -16.26 1.52 -26.46
C ASP A 407 -16.57 2.21 -25.12
N PRO A 408 -15.58 2.22 -24.20
CA PRO A 408 -15.72 3.00 -22.98
C PRO A 408 -15.75 4.51 -23.30
N VAL A 409 -16.51 5.25 -22.52
CA VAL A 409 -16.62 6.73 -22.62
C VAL A 409 -15.31 7.41 -22.23
N ALA A 410 -14.58 6.80 -21.30
CA ALA A 410 -13.24 7.23 -20.90
C ALA A 410 -12.40 6.04 -20.45
N VAL A 411 -11.09 6.16 -20.65
CA VAL A 411 -10.09 5.17 -20.21
C VAL A 411 -8.92 5.87 -19.55
N ARG A 412 -8.49 5.35 -18.43
CA ARG A 412 -7.25 5.79 -17.77
C ARG A 412 -6.36 4.57 -17.46
N VAL A 413 -5.14 4.61 -17.92
CA VAL A 413 -4.10 3.63 -17.57
C VAL A 413 -3.13 4.28 -16.58
N SER A 414 -3.02 3.71 -15.40
CA SER A 414 -2.00 4.10 -14.41
C SER A 414 -1.01 2.94 -14.26
N ARG A 415 0.23 3.18 -14.67
CA ARG A 415 1.28 2.15 -14.71
C ARG A 415 2.27 2.36 -13.58
N TRP A 416 2.49 1.31 -12.81
CA TRP A 416 3.44 1.25 -11.71
C TRP A 416 4.51 0.21 -12.05
N ALA A 417 5.65 0.65 -12.56
CA ALA A 417 6.77 -0.24 -12.89
C ALA A 417 7.30 -0.98 -11.65
N ARG A 418 7.14 -0.37 -10.49
CA ARG A 418 7.46 -0.91 -9.16
C ARG A 418 6.27 -0.65 -8.24
N ALA A 419 5.33 -1.60 -8.16
CA ALA A 419 4.03 -1.36 -7.52
C ALA A 419 4.05 -1.65 -6.00
N ILE A 420 4.00 -2.91 -5.61
CA ILE A 420 3.78 -3.33 -4.21
C ILE A 420 4.97 -4.15 -3.75
N PRO A 421 5.62 -3.81 -2.60
CA PRO A 421 6.70 -4.61 -2.05
C PRO A 421 6.21 -6.01 -1.69
N GLN A 422 6.96 -7.02 -2.10
CA GLN A 422 6.65 -8.40 -1.84
C GLN A 422 7.33 -8.88 -0.55
N TYR A 423 6.52 -9.28 0.41
CA TYR A 423 6.99 -9.83 1.68
C TYR A 423 7.28 -11.34 1.54
N ASN A 424 8.24 -11.65 0.68
CA ASN A 424 8.66 -13.02 0.43
C ASN A 424 9.38 -13.64 1.64
N VAL A 425 9.49 -14.95 1.69
CA VAL A 425 10.25 -15.68 2.71
C VAL A 425 11.59 -14.99 2.99
N GLY A 426 11.92 -14.81 4.28
CA GLY A 426 13.08 -14.05 4.75
C GLY A 426 12.88 -12.52 4.76
N HIS A 427 11.66 -12.01 4.54
CA HIS A 427 11.41 -10.56 4.54
C HIS A 427 11.68 -9.90 5.89
N LEU A 428 11.28 -10.55 7.00
CA LEU A 428 11.53 -10.02 8.34
C LEU A 428 13.03 -9.90 8.66
N ASP A 429 13.85 -10.84 8.17
CA ASP A 429 15.29 -10.78 8.31
C ASP A 429 15.89 -9.63 7.49
N ARG A 430 15.33 -9.36 6.28
CA ARG A 430 15.72 -8.18 5.49
C ARG A 430 15.44 -6.89 6.25
N VAL A 431 14.24 -6.76 6.80
CA VAL A 431 13.86 -5.58 7.60
C VAL A 431 14.80 -5.43 8.81
N ALA A 432 15.05 -6.50 9.57
CA ALA A 432 15.95 -6.47 10.72
C ALA A 432 17.38 -6.08 10.32
N ARG A 433 17.85 -6.52 9.16
CA ARG A 433 19.17 -6.16 8.62
C ARG A 433 19.28 -4.67 8.28
N VAL A 434 18.25 -4.10 7.68
CA VAL A 434 18.20 -2.65 7.40
C VAL A 434 18.08 -1.82 8.69
N GLU A 435 17.29 -2.28 9.66
CA GLU A 435 17.13 -1.59 10.96
C GLU A 435 18.44 -1.52 11.77
N ARG A 436 19.41 -2.42 11.56
CA ARG A 436 20.73 -2.30 12.16
C ARG A 436 21.43 -0.99 11.79
N LEU A 437 21.32 -0.55 10.54
CA LEU A 437 21.88 0.74 10.13
C LEU A 437 21.27 1.91 10.91
N ALA A 438 19.97 1.89 11.20
CA ALA A 438 19.33 2.91 12.03
C ALA A 438 19.84 2.87 13.48
N SER A 439 20.18 1.67 14.00
CA SER A 439 20.79 1.53 15.33
C SER A 439 22.23 2.06 15.38
N GLU A 440 22.98 1.94 14.29
CA GLU A 440 24.34 2.46 14.13
C GLU A 440 24.37 3.99 13.89
N GLN A 441 23.27 4.56 13.41
CA GLN A 441 23.10 5.99 13.16
C GLN A 441 21.90 6.55 13.94
N PRO A 442 22.04 6.79 15.26
CA PRO A 442 20.95 7.34 16.08
C PRO A 442 20.39 8.64 15.46
N GLY A 443 19.07 8.68 15.31
CA GLY A 443 18.37 9.77 14.61
C GLY A 443 18.00 9.43 13.15
N LEU A 444 18.48 8.33 12.57
CA LEU A 444 18.01 7.80 11.29
C LEU A 444 16.81 6.86 11.52
N PHE A 445 15.73 7.06 10.77
CA PHE A 445 14.52 6.23 10.85
C PHE A 445 14.00 5.84 9.47
N PHE A 446 13.38 4.66 9.41
CA PHE A 446 12.68 4.18 8.21
C PHE A 446 11.18 4.08 8.48
N CYS A 447 10.35 4.62 7.57
CA CYS A 447 8.89 4.55 7.66
C CYS A 447 8.27 4.42 6.27
N ALA A 448 8.16 3.19 5.73
CA ALA A 448 7.64 2.94 4.39
C ALA A 448 6.89 1.61 4.32
N ASN A 449 6.15 1.41 3.22
CA ASN A 449 5.32 0.21 3.01
C ASN A 449 6.11 -1.11 2.89
N TRP A 450 7.40 -1.08 2.64
CA TRP A 450 8.25 -2.28 2.64
C TRP A 450 8.59 -2.78 4.06
N ARG A 451 8.25 -2.01 5.10
CA ARG A 451 8.61 -2.31 6.50
C ARG A 451 7.42 -2.70 7.38
N GLY A 452 6.30 -2.00 7.30
CA GLY A 452 5.23 -2.07 8.32
C GLY A 452 3.85 -2.45 7.79
N GLY A 453 3.75 -3.03 6.61
CA GLY A 453 2.50 -3.37 5.94
C GLY A 453 2.23 -2.52 4.71
N ILE A 454 1.57 -3.12 3.73
CA ILE A 454 1.41 -2.54 2.39
C ILE A 454 0.14 -1.71 2.20
N SER A 455 -0.87 -1.90 3.07
CA SER A 455 -2.14 -1.17 2.94
C SER A 455 -2.02 0.26 3.49
N VAL A 456 -2.87 1.17 2.99
CA VAL A 456 -2.93 2.56 3.50
C VAL A 456 -3.10 2.57 5.04
N GLY A 457 -4.00 1.74 5.57
CA GLY A 457 -4.22 1.64 7.01
C GLY A 457 -3.01 1.11 7.78
N ASP A 458 -2.26 0.13 7.22
CA ASP A 458 -1.03 -0.37 7.84
C ASP A 458 0.08 0.69 7.81
N CYS A 459 0.20 1.46 6.70
CA CYS A 459 1.13 2.58 6.59
C CYS A 459 0.84 3.68 7.64
N ILE A 460 -0.43 4.01 7.86
CA ILE A 460 -0.84 4.97 8.90
C ILE A 460 -0.43 4.44 10.28
N LYS A 461 -0.76 3.20 10.64
CA LYS A 461 -0.37 2.61 11.94
C LYS A 461 1.14 2.60 12.15
N SER A 462 1.90 2.20 11.14
CA SER A 462 3.36 2.20 11.18
C SER A 462 3.93 3.60 11.35
N ALA A 463 3.30 4.60 10.77
CA ALA A 463 3.70 6.00 10.88
C ALA A 463 3.50 6.55 12.31
N TYR A 464 2.38 6.22 12.98
CA TYR A 464 2.17 6.57 14.39
C TYR A 464 3.25 5.95 15.29
N ALA A 465 3.52 4.66 15.14
CA ALA A 465 4.59 3.98 15.90
C ALA A 465 5.98 4.57 15.62
N SER A 466 6.23 5.00 14.38
CA SER A 466 7.49 5.66 14.01
C SER A 466 7.59 7.06 14.64
N ALA A 467 6.51 7.84 14.63
CA ALA A 467 6.48 9.17 15.24
C ALA A 467 6.71 9.11 16.76
N GLU A 468 6.15 8.10 17.45
CA GLU A 468 6.38 7.88 18.87
C GLU A 468 7.87 7.61 19.17
N ARG A 469 8.51 6.72 18.39
CA ARG A 469 9.96 6.41 18.52
C ARG A 469 10.83 7.65 18.26
N ILE A 470 10.48 8.46 17.24
CA ILE A 470 11.21 9.67 16.88
C ILE A 470 11.05 10.74 17.97
N SER A 471 9.84 10.96 18.49
CA SER A 471 9.61 11.88 19.60
C SER A 471 10.37 11.46 20.85
N GLY A 472 10.42 10.16 21.17
CA GLY A 472 11.24 9.64 22.27
C GLY A 472 12.73 9.94 22.08
N PHE A 473 13.27 9.78 20.88
CA PHE A 473 14.65 10.14 20.56
C PHE A 473 14.92 11.65 20.73
N LEU A 474 14.03 12.50 20.22
CA LEU A 474 14.17 13.95 20.29
C LEU A 474 14.03 14.51 21.73
N GLY A 475 13.25 13.85 22.57
CA GLY A 475 13.06 14.23 23.97
C GLY A 475 14.17 13.74 24.92
N ALA A 476 14.97 12.76 24.52
CA ALA A 476 16.09 12.22 25.30
C ALA A 476 17.41 12.98 25.09
N GLY A 477 17.49 13.88 24.15
CA GLY A 477 18.63 14.76 23.82
C GLY A 477 18.22 16.22 23.89
#